data_0d884b215a536e3acb9a1cbd07f789de
#
_entry.id   0d884b215a536e3acb9a1cbd07f789de
#
_cell.length_a   1.000
_cell.length_b   1.000
_cell.length_c   1.000
_cell.angle_alpha   90.00
_cell.angle_beta   90.00
_cell.angle_gamma   90.00
#
_symmetry.space_group_name_H-M   'P 1'
#
loop_
_entity.id
_entity.type
_entity.pdbx_description
1 polymer ?
#
loop_
_entity_poly.entity_id
_entity_poly.type
_entity_poly.pdbx_seq_one_letter_code
_entity_poly.pdbx_strand_id
1 'polypeptide(L)'
;MPNWCYNRITVYGSEESESKLKEIEKIFEKENPFNEIFPIPDFKNIPNEKGELPKLEQKLNPDGSIFYETYNFSDGTNDDRWYHWCISNWGTKWDACDKSIDYEDDEILALTFNTAWSPPE
;
A
#
# COMPACT_ATOMS: atom_id res chain seq x y z
N MET A 1 -13.96 7.50 7.45
CA MET A 1 -13.01 6.53 8.00
C MET A 1 -13.32 5.14 7.48
N PRO A 2 -12.34 4.39 7.02
CA PRO A 2 -12.59 3.01 6.60
C PRO A 2 -12.84 2.12 7.81
N ASN A 3 -13.60 1.06 7.60
CA ASN A 3 -13.66 -0.03 8.55
C ASN A 3 -12.36 -0.84 8.41
N TRP A 4 -11.67 -1.03 9.50
CA TRP A 4 -10.42 -1.76 9.49
C TRP A 4 -10.66 -3.27 9.54
N CYS A 5 -9.92 -3.99 8.73
CA CYS A 5 -9.90 -5.43 8.74
C CYS A 5 -8.59 -5.90 9.40
N TYR A 6 -8.70 -6.63 10.50
CA TYR A 6 -7.54 -7.19 11.19
C TYR A 6 -7.09 -8.46 10.48
N ASN A 7 -5.80 -8.57 10.22
CA ASN A 7 -5.22 -9.70 9.52
C ASN A 7 -4.05 -10.28 10.31
N ARG A 8 -3.94 -11.59 10.29
CA ARG A 8 -2.77 -12.29 10.81
C ARG A 8 -2.29 -13.30 9.78
N ILE A 9 -1.00 -13.23 9.47
CA ILE A 9 -0.34 -14.18 8.57
C ILE A 9 0.69 -14.94 9.37
N THR A 10 0.65 -16.27 9.30
CA THR A 10 1.66 -17.12 9.89
C THR A 10 2.36 -17.88 8.77
N VAL A 11 3.67 -17.71 8.68
CA VAL A 11 4.48 -18.37 7.66
C VAL A 11 5.34 -19.40 8.34
N TYR A 12 5.21 -20.65 7.88
CA TYR A 12 6.00 -21.77 8.37
C TYR A 12 7.11 -22.08 7.39
N GLY A 13 8.29 -22.33 7.91
CA GLY A 13 9.44 -22.69 7.08
C GLY A 13 10.23 -23.84 7.71
N SER A 14 11.29 -24.22 7.02
CA SER A 14 12.28 -25.17 7.52
C SER A 14 13.61 -24.45 7.69
N GLU A 15 14.63 -25.16 8.19
CA GLU A 15 15.98 -24.59 8.29
C GLU A 15 16.48 -24.05 6.94
N GLU A 16 16.08 -24.70 5.85
CA GLU A 16 16.44 -24.26 4.48
C GLU A 16 15.73 -22.96 4.08
N SER A 17 14.63 -22.60 4.76
CA SER A 17 13.81 -21.42 4.46
C SER A 17 14.09 -20.24 5.38
N GLU A 18 15.01 -20.34 6.32
CA GLU A 18 15.30 -19.29 7.30
C GLU A 18 15.59 -17.95 6.65
N SER A 19 16.40 -17.94 5.60
CA SER A 19 16.75 -16.71 4.89
C SER A 19 15.53 -16.05 4.23
N LYS A 20 14.58 -16.84 3.75
CA LYS A 20 13.34 -16.34 3.15
C LYS A 20 12.41 -15.74 4.19
N LEU A 21 12.32 -16.33 5.37
CA LEU A 21 11.53 -15.77 6.47
C LEU A 21 12.08 -14.40 6.89
N LYS A 22 13.41 -14.25 6.94
CA LYS A 22 14.05 -12.98 7.24
C LYS A 22 13.81 -11.93 6.16
N GLU A 23 13.77 -12.33 4.89
CA GLU A 23 13.43 -11.42 3.81
C GLU A 23 11.99 -10.92 3.92
N ILE A 24 11.04 -11.79 4.24
CA ILE A 24 9.63 -11.41 4.47
C ILE A 24 9.52 -10.46 5.66
N GLU A 25 10.22 -10.75 6.74
CA GLU A 25 10.25 -9.87 7.91
C GLU A 25 10.74 -8.47 7.56
N LYS A 26 11.84 -8.38 6.81
CA LYS A 26 12.38 -7.08 6.36
C LYS A 26 11.40 -6.31 5.50
N ILE A 27 10.66 -6.98 4.63
CA ILE A 27 9.65 -6.35 3.78
C ILE A 27 8.54 -5.75 4.66
N PHE A 28 8.08 -6.49 5.69
CA PHE A 28 7.02 -6.01 6.56
C PHE A 28 7.47 -4.96 7.57
N GLU A 29 8.77 -4.80 7.80
CA GLU A 29 9.31 -3.69 8.59
C GLU A 29 9.29 -2.36 7.81
N LYS A 30 9.19 -2.41 6.49
CA LYS A 30 9.11 -1.21 5.66
C LYS A 30 7.74 -0.55 5.79
N GLU A 31 7.68 0.74 5.47
CA GLU A 31 6.45 1.54 5.59
C GLU A 31 5.30 0.99 4.74
N ASN A 32 5.60 0.52 3.53
CA ASN A 32 4.60 0.05 2.58
C ASN A 32 4.95 -1.35 2.04
N PRO A 33 4.71 -2.42 2.82
CA PRO A 33 5.14 -3.77 2.41
C PRO A 33 4.46 -4.28 1.14
N PHE A 34 3.17 -3.99 0.91
CA PHE A 34 2.50 -4.44 -0.31
C PHE A 34 3.11 -3.78 -1.55
N ASN A 35 3.47 -2.50 -1.44
CA ASN A 35 4.12 -1.77 -2.53
C ASN A 35 5.52 -2.33 -2.82
N GLU A 36 6.20 -2.89 -1.84
CA GLU A 36 7.49 -3.55 -2.04
C GLU A 36 7.35 -4.89 -2.79
N ILE A 37 6.28 -5.64 -2.50
CA ILE A 37 6.04 -6.94 -3.13
C ILE A 37 5.43 -6.78 -4.52
N PHE A 38 4.46 -5.88 -4.66
CA PHE A 38 3.73 -5.63 -5.89
C PHE A 38 3.56 -4.11 -6.04
N PRO A 39 4.55 -3.42 -6.64
CA PRO A 39 4.57 -1.96 -6.66
C PRO A 39 3.40 -1.35 -7.43
N ILE A 40 2.82 -0.30 -6.85
CA ILE A 40 1.80 0.48 -7.53
C ILE A 40 2.44 1.27 -8.69
N PRO A 41 1.81 1.31 -9.88
CA PRO A 41 2.33 2.11 -10.99
C PRO A 41 2.37 3.60 -10.65
N ASP A 42 3.32 4.31 -11.25
CA ASP A 42 3.44 5.76 -11.10
C ASP A 42 2.44 6.47 -12.02
N PHE A 43 1.19 6.51 -11.60
CA PHE A 43 0.08 7.01 -12.41
C PHE A 43 0.23 8.47 -12.83
N LYS A 44 0.96 9.28 -12.07
CA LYS A 44 1.21 10.68 -12.45
C LYS A 44 1.99 10.82 -13.78
N ASN A 45 2.72 9.77 -14.17
CA ASN A 45 3.49 9.71 -15.40
C ASN A 45 2.86 8.79 -16.46
N ILE A 46 1.65 8.28 -16.22
CA ILE A 46 0.94 7.39 -17.13
C ILE A 46 -0.29 8.13 -17.69
N PRO A 47 -0.38 8.34 -19.01
CA PRO A 47 -1.56 9.00 -19.59
C PRO A 47 -2.82 8.17 -19.37
N ASN A 48 -3.98 8.87 -19.31
CA ASN A 48 -5.28 8.22 -19.27
C ASN A 48 -5.70 7.75 -20.68
N GLU A 49 -6.94 7.27 -20.81
CA GLU A 49 -7.48 6.80 -22.10
C GLU A 49 -7.49 7.85 -23.19
N LYS A 50 -7.53 9.14 -22.81
CA LYS A 50 -7.50 10.28 -23.73
C LYS A 50 -6.09 10.76 -24.02
N GLY A 51 -5.07 10.13 -23.47
CA GLY A 51 -3.68 10.52 -23.62
C GLY A 51 -3.25 11.70 -22.76
N GLU A 52 -4.02 12.05 -21.74
CA GLU A 52 -3.71 13.15 -20.82
C GLU A 52 -3.01 12.66 -19.57
N LEU A 53 -2.01 13.43 -19.10
CA LEU A 53 -1.40 13.22 -17.79
C LEU A 53 -2.12 14.05 -16.73
N PRO A 54 -2.25 13.54 -15.51
CA PRO A 54 -2.83 14.31 -14.43
C PRO A 54 -1.86 15.41 -14.01
N LYS A 55 -2.41 16.55 -13.56
CA LYS A 55 -1.64 17.68 -13.04
C LYS A 55 -1.80 17.77 -11.53
N LEU A 56 -0.72 18.06 -10.85
CA LEU A 56 -0.73 18.28 -9.41
C LEU A 56 -1.42 19.60 -9.08
N GLU A 57 -2.43 19.54 -8.24
CA GLU A 57 -3.09 20.71 -7.67
C GLU A 57 -2.86 20.72 -6.16
N GLN A 58 -2.44 21.87 -5.64
CA GLN A 58 -2.16 22.04 -4.23
C GLN A 58 -2.97 23.20 -3.67
N LYS A 59 -3.46 23.04 -2.45
CA LYS A 59 -4.03 24.12 -1.68
C LYS A 59 -3.13 24.37 -0.46
N LEU A 60 -2.72 25.61 -0.30
CA LEU A 60 -1.81 26.00 0.77
C LEU A 60 -2.56 26.62 1.93
N ASN A 61 -2.03 26.40 3.15
CA ASN A 61 -2.44 27.12 4.33
C ASN A 61 -1.88 28.55 4.28
N PRO A 62 -2.41 29.50 5.10
CA PRO A 62 -1.88 30.87 5.15
C PRO A 62 -0.38 30.96 5.51
N ASP A 63 0.17 29.95 6.20
CA ASP A 63 1.59 29.91 6.57
C ASP A 63 2.50 29.34 5.47
N GLY A 64 1.93 28.97 4.31
CA GLY A 64 2.67 28.39 3.18
C GLY A 64 2.81 26.88 3.19
N SER A 65 2.37 26.19 4.25
CA SER A 65 2.38 24.73 4.28
C SER A 65 1.26 24.14 3.40
N ILE A 66 1.45 22.89 2.96
CA ILE A 66 0.47 22.22 2.09
C ILE A 66 -0.72 21.77 2.92
N PHE A 67 -1.93 22.29 2.60
CA PHE A 67 -3.17 21.83 3.21
C PHE A 67 -3.63 20.50 2.61
N TYR A 68 -3.67 20.41 1.28
CA TYR A 68 -3.85 19.16 0.56
C TYR A 68 -3.26 19.27 -0.84
N GLU A 69 -2.94 18.12 -1.41
CA GLU A 69 -2.55 18.04 -2.80
C GLU A 69 -3.26 16.86 -3.46
N THR A 70 -3.57 17.01 -4.73
CA THR A 70 -4.25 15.98 -5.51
C THR A 70 -3.83 16.07 -6.97
N TYR A 71 -3.95 14.96 -7.69
CA TYR A 71 -3.71 14.90 -9.12
C TYR A 71 -5.04 14.87 -9.85
N ASN A 72 -5.28 15.87 -10.70
CA ASN A 72 -6.52 16.01 -11.46
C ASN A 72 -6.24 16.12 -12.96
N PHE A 73 -7.19 15.63 -13.75
CA PHE A 73 -7.17 15.79 -15.20
C PHE A 73 -7.75 17.14 -15.60
N SER A 74 -7.59 17.50 -16.90
CA SER A 74 -8.02 18.80 -17.42
C SER A 74 -9.52 19.05 -17.32
N ASP A 75 -10.33 17.99 -17.25
CA ASP A 75 -11.78 18.08 -17.07
C ASP A 75 -12.22 18.27 -15.60
N GLY A 76 -11.26 18.36 -14.68
CA GLY A 76 -11.51 18.53 -13.25
C GLY A 76 -11.71 17.24 -12.48
N THR A 77 -11.66 16.08 -13.15
CA THR A 77 -11.80 14.80 -12.45
C THR A 77 -10.50 14.42 -11.74
N ASN A 78 -10.64 13.84 -10.55
CA ASN A 78 -9.51 13.35 -9.78
C ASN A 78 -8.95 12.07 -10.40
N ASP A 79 -7.64 11.91 -10.33
CA ASP A 79 -6.99 10.67 -10.78
C ASP A 79 -7.14 9.61 -9.68
N ASP A 80 -8.14 8.76 -9.83
CA ASP A 80 -8.47 7.68 -8.89
C ASP A 80 -8.03 6.29 -9.36
N ARG A 81 -7.18 6.23 -10.38
CA ARG A 81 -6.68 4.95 -10.92
C ARG A 81 -5.96 4.11 -9.86
N TRP A 82 -5.28 4.75 -8.92
CA TRP A 82 -4.61 4.07 -7.82
C TRP A 82 -5.60 3.26 -6.97
N TYR A 83 -6.79 3.80 -6.73
CA TYR A 83 -7.84 3.16 -5.95
C TYR A 83 -8.27 1.84 -6.59
N HIS A 84 -8.61 1.89 -7.87
CA HIS A 84 -9.02 0.70 -8.62
C HIS A 84 -7.89 -0.32 -8.73
N TRP A 85 -6.67 0.17 -8.94
CA TRP A 85 -5.49 -0.69 -9.03
C TRP A 85 -5.25 -1.43 -7.70
N CYS A 86 -5.30 -0.73 -6.58
CA CYS A 86 -5.07 -1.34 -5.26
C CYS A 86 -6.11 -2.41 -4.95
N ILE A 87 -7.40 -2.13 -5.22
CA ILE A 87 -8.46 -3.10 -4.99
C ILE A 87 -8.31 -4.31 -5.89
N SER A 88 -7.95 -4.12 -7.16
CA SER A 88 -7.81 -5.21 -8.12
C SER A 88 -6.57 -6.08 -7.88
N ASN A 89 -5.49 -5.50 -7.37
CA ASN A 89 -4.20 -6.20 -7.26
C ASN A 89 -3.84 -6.57 -5.82
N TRP A 90 -4.16 -5.74 -4.84
CA TRP A 90 -3.93 -6.05 -3.43
C TRP A 90 -5.17 -6.58 -2.71
N GLY A 91 -6.36 -6.37 -3.29
CA GLY A 91 -7.62 -6.71 -2.65
C GLY A 91 -8.04 -5.74 -1.56
N THR A 92 -7.30 -4.67 -1.35
CA THR A 92 -7.57 -3.67 -0.32
C THR A 92 -7.17 -2.28 -0.82
N LYS A 93 -7.84 -1.24 -0.30
CA LYS A 93 -7.65 0.14 -0.73
C LYS A 93 -6.26 0.69 -0.44
N TRP A 94 -5.71 0.35 0.72
CA TRP A 94 -4.43 0.87 1.20
C TRP A 94 -3.47 -0.26 1.53
N ASP A 95 -2.20 0.08 1.62
CA ASP A 95 -1.17 -0.83 2.10
C ASP A 95 -1.40 -1.19 3.57
N ALA A 96 -0.67 -2.17 4.07
CA ALA A 96 -0.81 -2.65 5.44
C ALA A 96 -0.54 -1.55 6.46
N CYS A 97 -1.43 -1.42 7.44
CA CYS A 97 -1.35 -0.45 8.52
C CYS A 97 -1.24 -1.16 9.87
N ASP A 98 -0.72 -0.46 10.88
CA ASP A 98 -0.59 -0.98 12.24
C ASP A 98 0.10 -2.35 12.27
N LYS A 99 1.21 -2.45 11.56
CA LYS A 99 1.96 -3.70 11.40
C LYS A 99 2.69 -4.09 12.69
N SER A 100 2.68 -5.37 12.99
CA SER A 100 3.40 -5.92 14.12
C SER A 100 3.95 -7.30 13.80
N ILE A 101 5.13 -7.58 14.30
CA ILE A 101 5.70 -8.93 14.27
C ILE A 101 5.39 -9.55 15.63
N ASP A 102 4.42 -10.48 15.64
CA ASP A 102 3.96 -11.09 16.89
C ASP A 102 4.87 -12.19 17.37
N TYR A 103 5.45 -12.94 16.45
CA TYR A 103 6.30 -14.07 16.78
C TYR A 103 7.27 -14.33 15.64
N GLU A 104 8.52 -14.57 15.99
CA GLU A 104 9.53 -15.01 15.02
C GLU A 104 10.48 -16.01 15.64
N ASP A 105 10.82 -17.04 14.88
CA ASP A 105 11.94 -17.92 15.13
C ASP A 105 12.49 -18.41 13.80
N ASP A 106 13.36 -19.42 13.82
CA ASP A 106 14.01 -19.91 12.60
C ASP A 106 13.04 -20.59 11.63
N GLU A 107 11.87 -21.00 12.09
CA GLU A 107 10.90 -21.78 11.30
C GLU A 107 9.53 -21.13 11.20
N ILE A 108 9.21 -20.14 12.04
CA ILE A 108 7.87 -19.55 12.11
C ILE A 108 7.97 -18.03 12.16
N LEU A 109 7.16 -17.38 11.35
CA LEU A 109 7.00 -15.92 11.35
C LEU A 109 5.50 -15.61 11.40
N ALA A 110 5.07 -14.90 12.44
CA ALA A 110 3.68 -14.46 12.58
C ALA A 110 3.62 -12.93 12.53
N LEU A 111 2.82 -12.41 11.59
CA LEU A 111 2.65 -10.99 11.33
C LEU A 111 1.20 -10.60 11.52
N THR A 112 0.97 -9.43 12.11
CA THR A 112 -0.36 -8.84 12.20
C THR A 112 -0.36 -7.46 11.57
N PHE A 113 -1.47 -7.10 10.95
CA PHE A 113 -1.65 -5.79 10.33
C PHE A 113 -3.12 -5.54 10.04
N ASN A 114 -3.47 -4.28 9.84
CA ASN A 114 -4.81 -3.87 9.44
C ASN A 114 -4.82 -3.49 7.96
N THR A 115 -5.92 -3.83 7.28
CA THR A 115 -6.18 -3.40 5.91
C THR A 115 -7.49 -2.63 5.86
N ALA A 116 -7.64 -1.76 4.85
CA ALA A 116 -8.83 -0.96 4.69
C ALA A 116 -9.95 -1.80 4.09
N TRP A 117 -11.05 -2.01 4.82
CA TRP A 117 -12.32 -2.63 4.45
C TRP A 117 -12.29 -4.15 4.26
N SER A 118 -11.24 -4.71 3.67
CA SER A 118 -11.22 -6.12 3.33
C SER A 118 -9.82 -6.73 3.50
N PRO A 119 -9.73 -8.06 3.68
CA PRO A 119 -8.42 -8.72 3.68
C PRO A 119 -7.74 -8.57 2.33
N PRO A 120 -6.40 -8.60 2.29
CA PRO A 120 -5.69 -8.63 1.01
C PRO A 120 -5.92 -9.97 0.30
N GLU A 121 -5.92 -9.93 -1.00
CA GLU A 121 -6.00 -11.12 -1.83
C GLU A 121 -4.64 -11.67 -2.24
#